data_e52a9ab4138de85c3c9f5d1126b01188
#
_entry.id   e52a9ab4138de85c3c9f5d1126b01188
#
_cell.length_a   1.000
_cell.length_b   1.000
_cell.length_c   1.000
_cell.angle_alpha   90.00
_cell.angle_beta   90.00
_cell.angle_gamma   90.00
#
_symmetry.space_group_name_H-M   'P 1'
#
loop_
_entity.id
_entity.type
_entity.pdbx_description
1 polymer ?
#
loop_
_entity_poly.entity_id
_entity_poly.type
_entity_poly.pdbx_seq_one_letter_code
_entity_poly.pdbx_strand_id
1 'polypeptide(L)' 'KGKQVVIRADNGLITVTTVGVVQENGQQGDQVRVINVGSGKEIMATVISPGMVTVSF' A
#
# COMPACT_ATOMS: atom_id res chain seq x y z
N LYS A 1 -3.90 6.13 9.99
CA LYS A 1 -4.68 4.96 10.37
C LYS A 1 -6.11 5.11 9.84
N GLY A 2 -6.61 4.08 9.17
CA GLY A 2 -7.93 4.12 8.58
C GLY A 2 -8.01 4.96 7.32
N LYS A 3 -6.90 5.45 6.82
CA LYS A 3 -6.86 6.31 5.66
C LYS A 3 -6.77 5.47 4.39
N GLN A 4 -7.53 5.87 3.38
CA GLN A 4 -7.47 5.22 2.08
C GLN A 4 -6.22 5.64 1.34
N VAL A 5 -5.53 4.67 0.75
CA VAL A 5 -4.31 4.93 -0.03
C VAL A 5 -4.34 4.12 -1.30
N VAL A 6 -3.54 4.51 -2.27
CA VAL A 6 -3.34 3.75 -3.49
C VAL A 6 -2.16 2.80 -3.27
N ILE A 7 -2.41 1.52 -3.52
CA ILE A 7 -1.39 0.48 -3.44
C ILE A 7 -0.87 0.23 -4.85
N ARG A 8 0.41 0.45 -5.04
CA ARG A 8 1.05 0.17 -6.32
C ARG A 8 1.90 -1.08 -6.19
N ALA A 9 1.57 -2.10 -6.97
CA ALA A 9 2.31 -3.35 -7.00
C ALA A 9 3.04 -3.45 -8.33
N ASP A 10 4.34 -3.74 -8.29
CA ASP A 10 5.18 -3.71 -9.48
C ASP A 10 6.24 -4.79 -9.37
N ASN A 11 6.35 -5.61 -10.41
CA ASN A 11 7.37 -6.67 -10.47
C ASN A 11 8.42 -6.42 -11.56
N GLY A 12 8.47 -5.21 -12.10
CA GLY A 12 9.39 -4.84 -13.16
C GLY A 12 8.83 -5.00 -14.56
N LEU A 13 7.76 -5.78 -14.71
CA LEU A 13 7.11 -6.01 -16.01
C LEU A 13 5.67 -5.50 -16.02
N ILE A 14 4.98 -5.66 -14.91
CA ILE A 14 3.57 -5.31 -14.79
C ILE A 14 3.42 -4.41 -13.57
N THR A 15 2.65 -3.33 -13.74
CA THR A 15 2.28 -2.44 -12.64
C THR A 15 0.79 -2.55 -12.43
N VAL A 16 0.38 -2.86 -11.20
CA VAL A 16 -1.03 -2.96 -10.82
C VAL A 16 -1.28 -1.96 -9.71
N THR A 17 -2.38 -1.22 -9.83
CA THR A 17 -2.79 -0.29 -8.78
C THR A 17 -4.13 -0.73 -8.22
N THR A 18 -4.28 -0.59 -6.91
CA THR A 18 -5.52 -0.89 -6.22
C THR A 18 -5.65 0.02 -5.02
N VAL A 19 -6.76 -0.09 -4.31
CA VAL A 19 -7.02 0.76 -3.15
C VAL A 19 -6.92 -0.06 -1.88
N GLY A 20 -6.32 0.52 -0.86
CA GLY A 20 -6.22 -0.10 0.43
C GLY A 20 -6.47 0.88 1.56
N VAL A 21 -6.55 0.36 2.77
CA VAL A 21 -6.72 1.16 3.98
C VAL A 21 -5.53 0.92 4.90
N VAL A 22 -4.83 2.01 5.24
CA VAL A 22 -3.66 1.94 6.11
C VAL A 22 -4.09 1.62 7.54
N GLN A 23 -3.41 0.67 8.15
CA GLN A 23 -3.72 0.22 9.50
C GLN A 23 -2.87 0.89 10.56
N GLU A 24 -1.85 1.63 10.16
CA GLU A 24 -0.97 2.33 11.10
C GLU A 24 -0.39 3.57 10.43
N ASN A 25 0.09 4.51 11.23
CA ASN A 25 0.71 5.71 10.71
C ASN A 25 2.12 5.40 10.23
N GLY A 26 2.54 6.08 9.15
CA GLY A 26 3.88 5.93 8.64
C GLY A 26 4.26 7.13 7.82
N GLN A 27 5.56 7.31 7.67
CA GLN A 27 6.14 8.37 6.87
C GLN A 27 6.79 7.77 5.63
N GLN A 28 7.19 8.63 4.71
CA GLN A 28 7.86 8.18 3.51
C GLN A 28 9.07 7.30 3.87
N GLY A 29 9.13 6.13 3.25
CA GLY A 29 10.16 5.14 3.51
C GLY A 29 9.80 4.10 4.56
N ASP A 30 8.74 4.34 5.34
CA ASP A 30 8.32 3.38 6.36
C ASP A 30 7.49 2.27 5.75
N GLN A 31 7.58 1.08 6.36
CA GLN A 31 6.69 -0.02 6.03
C GLN A 31 5.48 0.04 6.94
N VAL A 32 4.30 -0.07 6.35
CA VAL A 32 3.05 -0.04 7.10
C VAL A 32 2.16 -1.18 6.64
N ARG A 33 1.24 -1.57 7.49
CA ARG A 33 0.24 -2.58 7.15
C ARG A 33 -0.92 -1.92 6.46
N VAL A 34 -1.34 -2.52 5.35
CA VAL A 34 -2.43 -2.00 4.53
C VAL A 34 -3.37 -3.14 4.22
N ILE A 35 -4.66 -2.93 4.36
CA ILE A 35 -5.66 -3.92 3.97
C ILE A 35 -6.14 -3.58 2.56
N ASN A 36 -6.00 -4.54 1.65
CA ASN A 36 -6.50 -4.40 0.29
C ASN A 36 -8.02 -4.47 0.33
N VAL A 37 -8.68 -3.41 -0.12
CA VAL A 37 -10.14 -3.31 -0.06
C VAL A 37 -10.80 -4.40 -0.92
N GLY A 38 -10.20 -4.71 -2.06
CA GLY A 38 -10.77 -5.69 -2.97
C GLY A 38 -10.72 -7.13 -2.47
N SER A 39 -9.63 -7.51 -1.79
CA SER A 39 -9.44 -8.87 -1.33
C SER A 39 -9.63 -9.04 0.17
N GLY A 40 -9.59 -7.96 0.92
CA GLY A 40 -9.66 -7.99 2.38
C GLY A 40 -8.39 -8.50 3.04
N LYS A 41 -7.32 -8.72 2.28
CA LYS A 41 -6.07 -9.23 2.81
C LYS A 41 -5.18 -8.12 3.30
N GLU A 42 -4.45 -8.40 4.38
CA GLU A 42 -3.48 -7.46 4.93
C GLU A 42 -2.12 -7.70 4.29
N ILE A 43 -1.48 -6.63 3.85
CA ILE A 43 -0.17 -6.69 3.23
C ILE A 43 0.74 -5.63 3.85
N MET A 44 2.04 -5.86 3.77
CA MET A 44 3.03 -4.86 4.16
C MET A 44 3.41 -4.07 2.93
N ALA A 45 3.40 -2.76 3.05
CA ALA A 45 3.73 -1.87 1.95
C ALA A 45 4.65 -0.75 2.43
N THR A 46 5.38 -0.16 1.52
CA THR A 46 6.28 0.95 1.81
C THR A 46 5.63 2.25 1.37
N VAL A 47 5.61 3.23 2.26
CA VAL A 47 5.04 4.55 1.96
C VAL A 47 5.99 5.28 1.02
N ILE A 48 5.51 5.69 -0.16
CA ILE A 48 6.32 6.43 -1.12
C ILE A 48 5.90 7.89 -1.20
N SER A 49 4.66 8.20 -0.80
CA SER A 49 4.19 9.58 -0.72
C SER A 49 2.90 9.57 0.08
N PRO A 50 2.43 10.74 0.53
CA PRO A 50 1.13 10.81 1.20
C PRO A 50 0.04 10.24 0.30
N GLY A 51 -0.65 9.23 0.79
CA GLY A 51 -1.74 8.60 0.06
C GLY A 51 -1.33 7.53 -0.93
N MET A 52 -0.03 7.17 -1.01
CA MET A 52 0.44 6.14 -1.93
C MET A 52 1.47 5.25 -1.28
N VAL A 53 1.29 3.95 -1.43
CA VAL A 53 2.23 2.94 -0.94
C VAL A 53 2.58 1.99 -2.07
N THR A 54 3.70 1.31 -1.95
CA THR A 54 4.16 0.37 -2.97
C THR A 54 4.44 -0.99 -2.36
N VAL A 55 4.19 -2.02 -3.15
CA VAL A 55 4.47 -3.42 -2.79
C VAL A 55 5.26 -4.02 -3.93
N SER A 56 6.31 -4.75 -3.59
CA SER A 56 7.12 -5.47 -4.57
C SER A 56 6.76 -6.96 -4.51
N PHE A 57 6.58 -7.57 -5.68
CA PHE A 57 6.25 -9.00 -5.75
C PHE A 57 6.95 -9.69 -6.89
#